data_48294c2e1b3e5ab2c8d4c4323d8b0f9f
#
_entry.id   48294c2e1b3e5ab2c8d4c4323d8b0f9f
#
_cell.length_a   1.000
_cell.length_b   1.000
_cell.length_c   1.000
_cell.angle_alpha   90.00
_cell.angle_beta   90.00
_cell.angle_gamma   90.00
#
_symmetry.space_group_name_H-M   'P 1'
#
loop_
_entity.id
_entity.type
_entity.pdbx_description
1 polymer ?
#
loop_
_entity_poly.entity_id
_entity_poly.type
_entity_poly.pdbx_seq_one_letter_code
_entity_poly.pdbx_strand_id
1 'polypeptide(L)'
;MARWSAFPRFKMALLQDVTLGIDFGTSNSAMSVRQGQGAARMISLEGDARTLPTALFFNAEEHRTHFGRDAIAQYLEGTEGRLMRSLKSLLGSALLQDKTAVHQQLISYQDVISLFLRMLAQKAQADLGGMPGRVVMGRPVHFVDDDPVRDQQAEDALRQAAVDAGFENISFQPEPIAAALDYEQRIDHEAVVLVVDIGGGTSDFTVVR
;
A
#
# COMPACT_ATOMS: atom_id res chain seq x y z
N MET A 1 23.73 -12.66 -11.40
CA MET A 1 22.96 -11.69 -10.57
C MET A 1 21.75 -11.25 -11.36
N ALA A 2 20.64 -11.95 -11.27
CA ALA A 2 19.38 -11.51 -11.88
C ALA A 2 18.77 -10.44 -10.97
N ARG A 3 18.75 -9.20 -11.44
CA ARG A 3 18.07 -8.11 -10.76
C ARG A 3 16.57 -8.38 -10.78
N TRP A 4 15.91 -8.36 -9.64
CA TRP A 4 14.45 -8.30 -9.52
C TRP A 4 13.83 -7.08 -10.25
N SER A 5 14.68 -6.16 -10.70
CA SER A 5 14.35 -4.98 -11.51
C SER A 5 14.04 -5.26 -12.99
N ALA A 6 14.07 -6.51 -13.44
CA ALA A 6 13.90 -6.87 -14.85
C ALA A 6 12.50 -7.31 -15.25
N PHE A 7 11.44 -6.74 -14.64
CA PHE A 7 10.15 -6.74 -15.31
C PHE A 7 10.14 -5.57 -16.30
N PRO A 8 9.77 -5.82 -17.57
CA PRO A 8 9.72 -4.75 -18.57
C PRO A 8 8.78 -3.65 -18.05
N ARG A 9 9.31 -2.42 -17.95
CA ARG A 9 8.48 -1.23 -17.82
C ARG A 9 7.74 -1.09 -19.15
N PHE A 10 6.55 -1.66 -19.22
CA PHE A 10 5.68 -1.33 -20.33
C PHE A 10 5.35 0.15 -20.19
N LYS A 11 5.78 0.94 -21.18
CA LYS A 11 5.37 2.33 -21.34
C LYS A 11 3.90 2.31 -21.74
N MET A 12 3.02 2.13 -20.74
CA MET A 12 1.57 2.20 -20.97
C MET A 12 1.11 3.66 -20.87
N ALA A 13 0.08 3.98 -21.61
CA ALA A 13 -0.52 5.31 -21.55
C ALA A 13 -1.02 5.59 -20.13
N LEU A 14 -0.61 6.73 -19.56
CA LEU A 14 -1.14 7.23 -18.32
C LEU A 14 -2.56 7.78 -18.55
N LEU A 15 -3.49 7.38 -17.72
CA LEU A 15 -4.85 7.89 -17.70
C LEU A 15 -4.86 9.22 -16.93
N GLN A 16 -4.61 10.33 -17.63
CA GLN A 16 -4.34 11.64 -17.02
C GLN A 16 -5.45 12.13 -16.07
N ASP A 17 -6.71 11.81 -16.37
CA ASP A 17 -7.87 12.22 -15.58
C ASP A 17 -8.24 11.22 -14.48
N VAL A 18 -7.42 10.19 -14.27
CA VAL A 18 -7.65 9.16 -13.26
C VAL A 18 -6.74 9.39 -12.06
N THR A 19 -7.35 9.50 -10.88
CA THR A 19 -6.67 9.53 -9.59
C THR A 19 -6.95 8.24 -8.83
N LEU A 20 -5.91 7.55 -8.43
CA LEU A 20 -5.97 6.35 -7.58
C LEU A 20 -5.66 6.72 -6.13
N GLY A 21 -6.55 6.38 -5.21
CA GLY A 21 -6.28 6.40 -3.77
C GLY A 21 -5.82 5.01 -3.32
N ILE A 22 -4.74 4.96 -2.54
CA ILE A 22 -4.22 3.72 -1.96
C ILE A 22 -4.13 3.90 -0.45
N ASP A 23 -4.84 3.05 0.28
CA ASP A 23 -4.63 2.80 1.69
C ASP A 23 -3.73 1.57 1.83
N PHE A 24 -2.45 1.80 2.18
CA PHE A 24 -1.50 0.75 2.48
C PHE A 24 -1.42 0.58 4.00
N GLY A 25 -2.35 -0.21 4.55
CA GLY A 25 -2.46 -0.43 5.99
C GLY A 25 -1.55 -1.55 6.51
N THR A 26 -1.34 -1.58 7.83
CA THR A 26 -0.53 -2.62 8.51
C THR A 26 -1.17 -4.01 8.37
N SER A 27 -2.49 -4.09 8.49
CA SER A 27 -3.23 -5.37 8.41
C SER A 27 -3.89 -5.58 7.06
N ASN A 28 -4.50 -4.55 6.50
CA ASN A 28 -5.21 -4.61 5.22
C ASN A 28 -4.87 -3.41 4.35
N SER A 29 -4.94 -3.60 3.05
CA SER A 29 -4.83 -2.54 2.06
C SER A 29 -6.11 -2.42 1.24
N ALA A 30 -6.41 -1.21 0.77
CA ALA A 30 -7.55 -0.90 -0.06
C ALA A 30 -7.18 0.08 -1.16
N MET A 31 -7.96 0.10 -2.24
CA MET A 31 -7.80 1.08 -3.31
C MET A 31 -9.13 1.65 -3.73
N SER A 32 -9.13 2.94 -4.04
CA SER A 32 -10.24 3.64 -4.65
C SER A 32 -9.80 4.40 -5.89
N VAL A 33 -10.72 4.63 -6.82
CA VAL A 33 -10.44 5.37 -8.05
C VAL A 33 -11.47 6.45 -8.27
N ARG A 34 -11.02 7.59 -8.74
CA ARG A 34 -11.86 8.71 -9.20
C ARG A 34 -11.43 9.10 -10.60
N GLN A 35 -12.40 9.23 -11.50
CA GLN A 35 -12.18 9.72 -12.86
C GLN A 35 -12.75 11.13 -12.99
N GLY A 36 -11.92 12.10 -13.37
CA GLY A 36 -12.28 13.50 -13.47
C GLY A 36 -12.93 14.03 -12.19
N GLN A 37 -14.13 14.62 -12.32
CA GLN A 37 -14.95 15.11 -11.21
C GLN A 37 -16.03 14.10 -10.76
N GLY A 38 -15.99 12.86 -11.26
CA GLY A 38 -16.94 11.81 -10.88
C GLY A 38 -16.82 11.39 -9.42
N ALA A 39 -17.77 10.59 -8.95
CA ALA A 39 -17.69 9.98 -7.62
C ALA A 39 -16.54 8.95 -7.56
N ALA A 40 -15.89 8.86 -6.39
CA ALA A 40 -14.91 7.82 -6.15
C ALA A 40 -15.62 6.45 -6.01
N ARG A 41 -14.97 5.40 -6.52
CA ARG A 41 -15.40 4.01 -6.30
C ARG A 41 -14.25 3.16 -5.76
N MET A 42 -14.58 2.17 -4.96
CA MET A 42 -13.61 1.17 -4.53
C MET A 42 -13.26 0.20 -5.67
N ILE A 43 -12.01 -0.25 -5.70
CA ILE A 43 -11.55 -1.33 -6.58
C ILE A 43 -11.68 -2.65 -5.81
N SER A 44 -12.22 -3.67 -6.48
CA SER A 44 -12.23 -5.04 -5.95
C SER A 44 -10.85 -5.66 -6.06
N LEU A 45 -10.30 -6.12 -4.94
CA LEU A 45 -8.92 -6.61 -4.87
C LEU A 45 -8.81 -8.15 -4.92
N GLU A 46 -9.80 -8.85 -4.39
CA GLU A 46 -9.89 -10.31 -4.41
C GLU A 46 -11.36 -10.71 -4.59
N GLY A 47 -11.75 -11.17 -5.78
CA GLY A 47 -13.16 -11.38 -6.10
C GLY A 47 -13.94 -10.08 -5.84
N ASP A 48 -14.98 -10.12 -5.02
CA ASP A 48 -15.78 -8.95 -4.65
C ASP A 48 -15.22 -8.17 -3.43
N ALA A 49 -14.14 -8.68 -2.81
CA ALA A 49 -13.56 -8.04 -1.64
C ALA A 49 -12.81 -6.76 -2.00
N ARG A 50 -13.18 -5.67 -1.33
CA ARG A 50 -12.60 -4.31 -1.52
C ARG A 50 -11.34 -4.10 -0.70
N THR A 51 -11.04 -5.00 0.24
CA THR A 51 -9.83 -5.00 1.06
C THR A 51 -9.01 -6.26 0.81
N LEU A 52 -7.70 -6.13 0.92
CA LEU A 52 -6.73 -7.21 0.77
C LEU A 52 -5.85 -7.25 2.02
N PRO A 53 -5.68 -8.39 2.70
CA PRO A 53 -4.67 -8.50 3.74
C PRO A 53 -3.30 -8.06 3.24
N THR A 54 -2.60 -7.20 4.00
CA THR A 54 -1.24 -6.74 3.68
C THR A 54 -0.25 -7.86 4.03
N ALA A 55 -0.28 -8.92 3.22
CA ALA A 55 0.46 -10.15 3.44
C ALA A 55 1.02 -10.71 2.12
N LEU A 56 2.22 -11.29 2.21
CA LEU A 56 2.84 -12.09 1.15
C LEU A 56 3.24 -13.44 1.73
N PHE A 57 3.17 -14.48 0.91
CA PHE A 57 3.72 -15.79 1.21
C PHE A 57 4.65 -16.21 0.08
N PHE A 58 5.89 -16.48 0.41
CA PHE A 58 6.88 -16.99 -0.51
C PHE A 58 6.89 -18.52 -0.42
N ASN A 59 6.25 -19.18 -1.37
CA ASN A 59 6.18 -20.62 -1.47
C ASN A 59 7.56 -21.17 -1.88
N ALA A 60 8.18 -22.00 -1.04
CA ALA A 60 9.53 -22.51 -1.25
C ALA A 60 9.60 -23.56 -2.36
N GLU A 61 8.55 -24.36 -2.52
CA GLU A 61 8.50 -25.45 -3.51
C GLU A 61 8.20 -24.94 -4.91
N GLU A 62 7.16 -24.11 -5.05
CA GLU A 62 6.72 -23.61 -6.34
C GLU A 62 7.50 -22.39 -6.83
N HIS A 63 8.34 -21.80 -5.97
CA HIS A 63 9.03 -20.52 -6.23
C HIS A 63 8.08 -19.38 -6.64
N ARG A 64 6.86 -19.38 -6.09
CA ARG A 64 5.82 -18.37 -6.35
C ARG A 64 5.59 -17.51 -5.12
N THR A 65 5.13 -16.29 -5.38
CA THR A 65 4.68 -15.37 -4.33
C THR A 65 3.17 -15.27 -4.37
N HIS A 66 2.54 -15.54 -3.23
CA HIS A 66 1.12 -15.38 -3.00
C HIS A 66 0.86 -14.09 -2.22
N PHE A 67 -0.32 -13.51 -2.38
CA PHE A 67 -0.66 -12.22 -1.78
C PHE A 67 -2.03 -12.30 -1.09
N GLY A 68 -2.23 -11.45 -0.10
CA GLY A 68 -3.53 -11.27 0.53
C GLY A 68 -4.06 -12.52 1.22
N ARG A 69 -5.31 -12.88 0.95
CA ARG A 69 -5.97 -14.06 1.54
C ARG A 69 -5.33 -15.37 1.07
N ASP A 70 -4.90 -15.42 -0.18
CA ASP A 70 -4.18 -16.58 -0.72
C ASP A 70 -2.87 -16.82 0.03
N ALA A 71 -2.10 -15.75 0.34
CA ALA A 71 -0.89 -15.85 1.16
C ALA A 71 -1.17 -16.42 2.56
N ILE A 72 -2.29 -16.02 3.17
CA ILE A 72 -2.70 -16.53 4.48
C ILE A 72 -3.15 -17.99 4.37
N ALA A 73 -3.89 -18.35 3.32
CA ALA A 73 -4.34 -19.72 3.07
C ALA A 73 -3.15 -20.68 2.94
N GLN A 74 -2.16 -20.34 2.11
CA GLN A 74 -0.93 -21.14 1.95
C GLN A 74 -0.23 -21.40 3.30
N TYR A 75 -0.15 -20.40 4.15
CA TYR A 75 0.44 -20.53 5.48
C TYR A 75 -0.39 -21.47 6.39
N LEU A 76 -1.73 -21.31 6.38
CA LEU A 76 -2.63 -22.14 7.21
C LEU A 76 -2.70 -23.60 6.75
N GLU A 77 -2.51 -23.85 5.47
CA GLU A 77 -2.42 -25.19 4.87
C GLU A 77 -1.10 -25.90 5.19
N GLY A 78 -0.14 -25.19 5.81
CA GLY A 78 1.16 -25.72 6.17
C GLY A 78 2.12 -25.86 4.99
N THR A 79 1.86 -25.14 3.89
CA THR A 79 2.77 -25.10 2.74
C THR A 79 4.15 -24.65 3.15
N GLU A 80 5.20 -25.29 2.65
CA GLU A 80 6.58 -24.89 2.93
C GLU A 80 6.87 -23.51 2.32
N GLY A 81 7.27 -22.58 3.19
CA GLY A 81 7.51 -21.21 2.72
C GLY A 81 7.57 -20.20 3.86
N ARG A 82 7.44 -18.94 3.50
CA ARG A 82 7.55 -17.84 4.45
C ARG A 82 6.43 -16.82 4.29
N LEU A 83 5.63 -16.65 5.36
CA LEU A 83 4.63 -15.60 5.45
C LEU A 83 5.29 -14.29 5.95
N MET A 84 5.02 -13.20 5.25
CA MET A 84 5.37 -11.83 5.67
C MET A 84 4.11 -11.00 5.81
N ARG A 85 3.99 -10.31 6.95
CA ARG A 85 2.86 -9.45 7.32
C ARG A 85 3.37 -8.16 7.93
N SER A 86 2.46 -7.22 8.17
CA SER A 86 2.74 -5.95 8.87
C SER A 86 3.86 -5.14 8.22
N LEU A 87 3.94 -5.15 6.90
CA LEU A 87 5.01 -4.50 6.14
C LEU A 87 5.11 -3.00 6.40
N LYS A 88 3.98 -2.33 6.66
CA LYS A 88 3.94 -0.90 6.98
C LYS A 88 4.77 -0.56 8.23
N SER A 89 4.82 -1.45 9.22
CA SER A 89 5.59 -1.25 10.46
C SER A 89 7.12 -1.26 10.25
N LEU A 90 7.58 -1.69 9.09
CA LEU A 90 9.01 -1.65 8.74
C LEU A 90 9.45 -0.25 8.29
N LEU A 91 8.51 0.59 7.87
CA LEU A 91 8.79 1.97 7.48
C LEU A 91 9.31 2.75 8.69
N GLY A 92 10.42 3.46 8.51
CA GLY A 92 11.09 4.16 9.61
C GLY A 92 11.87 3.28 10.58
N SER A 93 11.87 1.94 10.41
CA SER A 93 12.70 1.02 11.20
C SER A 93 14.09 0.82 10.57
N ALA A 94 15.09 0.50 11.41
CA ALA A 94 16.43 0.16 10.94
C ALA A 94 16.44 -1.12 10.07
N LEU A 95 15.42 -1.98 10.24
CA LEU A 95 15.31 -3.24 9.50
C LEU A 95 14.96 -3.08 8.04
N LEU A 96 14.48 -1.91 7.60
CA LEU A 96 13.98 -1.70 6.24
C LEU A 96 15.01 -2.08 5.16
N GLN A 97 16.30 -1.82 5.42
CA GLN A 97 17.41 -2.13 4.52
C GLN A 97 18.03 -3.51 4.76
N ASP A 98 17.61 -4.19 5.82
CA ASP A 98 18.07 -5.55 6.10
C ASP A 98 17.58 -6.50 5.03
N LYS A 99 18.36 -7.54 4.78
CA LYS A 99 18.07 -8.52 3.73
C LYS A 99 17.50 -9.81 4.31
N THR A 100 16.59 -10.38 3.57
CA THR A 100 15.98 -11.67 3.86
C THR A 100 16.10 -12.60 2.66
N ALA A 101 16.27 -13.88 2.93
CA ALA A 101 16.33 -14.89 1.87
C ALA A 101 14.93 -15.22 1.37
N VAL A 102 14.72 -15.10 0.06
CA VAL A 102 13.51 -15.47 -0.66
C VAL A 102 13.91 -16.18 -1.95
N HIS A 103 13.43 -17.41 -2.16
CA HIS A 103 13.74 -18.21 -3.37
C HIS A 103 15.23 -18.21 -3.72
N GLN A 104 16.11 -18.47 -2.72
CA GLN A 104 17.56 -18.48 -2.84
C GLN A 104 18.21 -17.12 -3.21
N GLN A 105 17.47 -16.04 -3.14
CA GLN A 105 17.95 -14.67 -3.34
C GLN A 105 17.83 -13.86 -2.04
N LEU A 106 18.76 -12.92 -1.87
CA LEU A 106 18.68 -11.94 -0.79
C LEU A 106 18.00 -10.68 -1.29
N ILE A 107 16.84 -10.36 -0.74
CA ILE A 107 16.09 -9.14 -1.01
C ILE A 107 15.97 -8.30 0.26
N SER A 108 15.88 -6.99 0.14
CA SER A 108 15.63 -6.12 1.28
C SER A 108 14.14 -6.14 1.66
N TYR A 109 13.81 -5.73 2.88
CA TYR A 109 12.42 -5.51 3.24
C TYR A 109 11.80 -4.36 2.43
N GLN A 110 12.60 -3.39 1.99
CA GLN A 110 12.18 -2.38 1.02
C GLN A 110 11.68 -3.02 -0.28
N ASP A 111 12.41 -4.02 -0.81
CA ASP A 111 11.99 -4.76 -2.02
C ASP A 111 10.68 -5.54 -1.80
N VAL A 112 10.47 -6.07 -0.59
CA VAL A 112 9.21 -6.77 -0.24
C VAL A 112 8.02 -5.80 -0.27
N ILE A 113 8.17 -4.58 0.25
CA ILE A 113 7.13 -3.54 0.15
C ILE A 113 6.89 -3.18 -1.32
N SER A 114 7.94 -2.97 -2.10
CA SER A 114 7.84 -2.68 -3.53
C SER A 114 7.12 -3.79 -4.30
N LEU A 115 7.36 -5.05 -3.94
CA LEU A 115 6.68 -6.20 -4.54
C LEU A 115 5.18 -6.21 -4.24
N PHE A 116 4.78 -5.91 -3.00
CA PHE A 116 3.37 -5.81 -2.63
C PHE A 116 2.67 -4.66 -3.36
N LEU A 117 3.29 -3.47 -3.39
CA LEU A 117 2.74 -2.32 -4.12
C LEU A 117 2.65 -2.58 -5.63
N ARG A 118 3.59 -3.33 -6.20
CA ARG A 118 3.53 -3.75 -7.61
C ARG A 118 2.32 -4.64 -7.90
N MET A 119 1.98 -5.55 -7.00
CA MET A 119 0.76 -6.35 -7.13
C MET A 119 -0.49 -5.44 -7.09
N LEU A 120 -0.53 -4.43 -6.21
CA LEU A 120 -1.61 -3.44 -6.21
C LEU A 120 -1.66 -2.65 -7.53
N ALA A 121 -0.51 -2.24 -8.07
CA ALA A 121 -0.43 -1.56 -9.36
C ALA A 121 -1.00 -2.41 -10.50
N GLN A 122 -0.68 -3.71 -10.51
CA GLN A 122 -1.23 -4.65 -11.50
C GLN A 122 -2.76 -4.79 -11.39
N LYS A 123 -3.29 -4.85 -10.16
CA LYS A 123 -4.74 -4.89 -9.94
C LYS A 123 -5.43 -3.60 -10.40
N ALA A 124 -4.86 -2.45 -10.07
CA ALA A 124 -5.35 -1.16 -10.54
C ALA A 124 -5.33 -1.07 -12.06
N GLN A 125 -4.24 -1.49 -12.68
CA GLN A 125 -4.09 -1.53 -14.14
C GLN A 125 -5.12 -2.44 -14.81
N ALA A 126 -5.40 -3.61 -14.23
CA ALA A 126 -6.38 -4.54 -14.76
C ALA A 126 -7.81 -3.98 -14.67
N ASP A 127 -8.14 -3.27 -13.58
CA ASP A 127 -9.46 -2.64 -13.39
C ASP A 127 -9.65 -1.42 -14.30
N LEU A 128 -8.60 -0.63 -14.52
CA LEU A 128 -8.64 0.64 -15.23
C LEU A 128 -8.35 0.52 -16.74
N GLY A 129 -7.71 -0.54 -17.18
CA GLY A 129 -7.19 -0.67 -18.55
C GLY A 129 -5.92 0.15 -18.82
N GLY A 130 -5.31 0.76 -17.79
CA GLY A 130 -4.11 1.59 -17.88
C GLY A 130 -3.58 1.99 -16.51
N MET A 131 -2.47 2.70 -16.46
CA MET A 131 -1.94 3.23 -15.20
C MET A 131 -2.60 4.57 -14.85
N PRO A 132 -2.92 4.82 -13.57
CA PRO A 132 -3.50 6.10 -13.15
C PRO A 132 -2.51 7.24 -13.36
N GLY A 133 -3.01 8.41 -13.76
CA GLY A 133 -2.19 9.61 -13.97
C GLY A 133 -1.71 10.25 -12.67
N ARG A 134 -2.42 10.01 -11.55
CA ARG A 134 -2.09 10.48 -10.21
C ARG A 134 -2.35 9.40 -9.18
N VAL A 135 -1.53 9.37 -8.14
CA VAL A 135 -1.69 8.46 -7.00
C VAL A 135 -1.65 9.25 -5.71
N VAL A 136 -2.63 9.02 -4.85
CA VAL A 136 -2.67 9.54 -3.48
C VAL A 136 -2.55 8.36 -2.54
N MET A 137 -1.50 8.32 -1.74
CA MET A 137 -1.29 7.26 -0.74
C MET A 137 -1.62 7.79 0.65
N GLY A 138 -2.34 6.98 1.43
CA GLY A 138 -2.52 7.21 2.85
C GLY A 138 -1.19 7.11 3.59
N ARG A 139 -0.99 8.01 4.58
CA ARG A 139 0.09 7.91 5.56
C ARG A 139 -0.45 8.20 6.97
N PRO A 140 0.14 7.63 8.03
CA PRO A 140 -0.15 8.08 9.38
C PRO A 140 0.29 9.54 9.55
N VAL A 141 -0.17 10.21 10.61
CA VAL A 141 0.33 11.57 10.93
C VAL A 141 1.85 11.51 11.10
N HIS A 142 2.34 10.52 11.83
CA HIS A 142 3.76 10.21 11.98
C HIS A 142 4.01 8.72 11.76
N PHE A 143 5.00 8.38 10.94
CA PHE A 143 5.54 7.01 10.86
C PHE A 143 6.42 6.70 12.08
N VAL A 144 7.09 7.75 12.58
CA VAL A 144 7.97 7.68 13.74
C VAL A 144 7.72 8.92 14.61
N ASP A 145 7.26 8.68 15.84
CA ASP A 145 7.03 9.74 16.80
C ASP A 145 8.37 10.37 17.26
N ASP A 146 8.34 11.67 17.50
CA ASP A 146 9.46 12.47 18.05
C ASP A 146 10.77 12.40 17.24
N ASP A 147 10.74 11.89 16.00
CA ASP A 147 11.91 11.84 15.11
C ASP A 147 11.53 12.28 13.67
N PRO A 148 11.52 13.57 13.37
CA PRO A 148 11.15 14.08 12.05
C PRO A 148 12.03 13.57 10.90
N VAL A 149 13.31 13.26 11.19
CA VAL A 149 14.23 12.74 10.17
C VAL A 149 13.85 11.32 9.77
N ARG A 150 13.59 10.45 10.75
CA ARG A 150 13.15 9.08 10.48
C ARG A 150 11.73 9.04 9.92
N ASP A 151 10.86 9.95 10.32
CA ASP A 151 9.52 10.10 9.75
C ASP A 151 9.59 10.42 8.25
N GLN A 152 10.43 11.38 7.87
CA GLN A 152 10.65 11.72 6.46
C GLN A 152 11.28 10.55 5.68
N GLN A 153 12.26 9.86 6.27
CA GLN A 153 12.87 8.67 5.66
C GLN A 153 11.84 7.56 5.40
N ALA A 154 10.88 7.38 6.30
CA ALA A 154 9.79 6.41 6.13
C ALA A 154 8.87 6.79 4.97
N GLU A 155 8.50 8.07 4.84
CA GLU A 155 7.72 8.56 3.69
C GLU A 155 8.50 8.38 2.38
N ASP A 156 9.78 8.74 2.36
CA ASP A 156 10.64 8.61 1.18
C ASP A 156 10.78 7.14 0.76
N ALA A 157 10.90 6.22 1.72
CA ALA A 157 10.95 4.80 1.46
C ALA A 157 9.63 4.28 0.86
N LEU A 158 8.49 4.70 1.38
CA LEU A 158 7.18 4.34 0.81
C LEU A 158 7.01 4.92 -0.58
N ARG A 159 7.44 6.15 -0.81
CA ARG A 159 7.46 6.80 -2.13
C ARG A 159 8.31 6.01 -3.12
N GLN A 160 9.52 5.62 -2.70
CA GLN A 160 10.42 4.85 -3.55
C GLN A 160 9.81 3.49 -3.90
N ALA A 161 9.21 2.79 -2.94
CA ALA A 161 8.53 1.52 -3.19
C ALA A 161 7.38 1.67 -4.20
N ALA A 162 6.62 2.76 -4.13
CA ALA A 162 5.55 3.05 -5.08
C ALA A 162 6.10 3.38 -6.49
N VAL A 163 7.21 4.12 -6.58
CA VAL A 163 7.91 4.37 -7.86
C VAL A 163 8.41 3.06 -8.47
N ASP A 164 9.00 2.18 -7.66
CA ASP A 164 9.48 0.87 -8.09
C ASP A 164 8.33 -0.07 -8.53
N ALA A 165 7.15 0.13 -7.96
CA ALA A 165 5.93 -0.55 -8.38
C ALA A 165 5.38 -0.05 -9.73
N GLY A 166 5.85 1.10 -10.21
CA GLY A 166 5.46 1.69 -11.50
C GLY A 166 4.46 2.84 -11.39
N PHE A 167 4.15 3.32 -10.19
CA PHE A 167 3.33 4.50 -10.00
C PHE A 167 4.11 5.79 -10.29
N GLU A 168 3.42 6.76 -10.84
CA GLU A 168 3.93 8.12 -11.12
C GLU A 168 3.04 9.17 -10.40
N ASN A 169 3.54 10.41 -10.27
CA ASN A 169 2.81 11.53 -9.67
C ASN A 169 2.18 11.18 -8.30
N ILE A 170 3.03 10.69 -7.38
CA ILE A 170 2.65 10.23 -6.07
C ILE A 170 2.60 11.40 -5.08
N SER A 171 1.48 11.54 -4.39
CA SER A 171 1.29 12.42 -3.24
C SER A 171 0.84 11.63 -2.02
N PHE A 172 1.05 12.20 -0.83
CA PHE A 172 0.60 11.61 0.42
C PHE A 172 -0.50 12.45 1.06
N GLN A 173 -1.42 11.76 1.73
CA GLN A 173 -2.50 12.35 2.51
C GLN A 173 -2.50 11.72 3.90
N PRO A 174 -2.45 12.50 5.00
CA PRO A 174 -2.65 11.95 6.33
C PRO A 174 -4.00 11.21 6.42
N GLU A 175 -3.97 9.97 6.90
CA GLU A 175 -5.14 9.08 6.97
C GLU A 175 -6.31 9.69 7.76
N PRO A 176 -6.09 10.32 8.95
CA PRO A 176 -7.20 10.95 9.68
C PRO A 176 -7.81 12.15 8.93
N ILE A 177 -7.00 12.88 8.16
CA ILE A 177 -7.52 13.98 7.33
C ILE A 177 -8.34 13.43 6.16
N ALA A 178 -7.90 12.32 5.53
CA ALA A 178 -8.67 11.67 4.48
C ALA A 178 -10.02 11.17 5.01
N ALA A 179 -10.07 10.60 6.21
CA ALA A 179 -11.31 10.17 6.87
C ALA A 179 -12.23 11.36 7.18
N ALA A 180 -11.66 12.47 7.67
CA ALA A 180 -12.43 13.68 7.94
C ALA A 180 -13.03 14.28 6.66
N LEU A 181 -12.28 14.32 5.56
CA LEU A 181 -12.76 14.78 4.26
C LEU A 181 -13.90 13.92 3.70
N ASP A 182 -13.88 12.60 3.91
CA ASP A 182 -15.00 11.73 3.54
C ASP A 182 -16.25 12.03 4.40
N TYR A 183 -16.07 12.31 5.68
CA TYR A 183 -17.15 12.67 6.59
C TYR A 183 -17.76 14.05 6.27
N GLU A 184 -16.91 15.05 5.94
CA GLU A 184 -17.31 16.40 5.57
C GLU A 184 -18.33 16.43 4.42
N GLN A 185 -18.20 15.50 3.47
CA GLN A 185 -19.13 15.39 2.35
C GLN A 185 -20.58 15.01 2.77
N ARG A 186 -20.78 14.59 4.02
CA ARG A 186 -22.06 14.11 4.58
C ARG A 186 -22.71 15.08 5.54
N ILE A 187 -22.04 16.19 5.86
CA ILE A 187 -22.53 17.24 6.77
C ILE A 187 -22.66 18.58 6.04
N ASP A 188 -23.58 19.41 6.49
CA ASP A 188 -23.89 20.72 5.92
C ASP A 188 -23.56 21.89 6.88
N HIS A 189 -22.85 21.60 7.96
CA HIS A 189 -22.51 22.58 9.00
C HIS A 189 -21.06 22.38 9.48
N GLU A 190 -20.46 23.44 10.04
CA GLU A 190 -19.15 23.33 10.69
C GLU A 190 -19.23 22.39 11.90
N ALA A 191 -18.29 21.46 11.99
CA ALA A 191 -18.18 20.52 13.08
C ALA A 191 -16.73 20.35 13.52
N VAL A 192 -16.53 20.04 14.79
CA VAL A 192 -15.26 19.51 15.30
C VAL A 192 -15.41 18.00 15.35
N VAL A 193 -14.54 17.30 14.63
CA VAL A 193 -14.61 15.85 14.46
C VAL A 193 -13.41 15.21 15.15
N LEU A 194 -13.68 14.24 16.04
CA LEU A 194 -12.65 13.35 16.55
C LEU A 194 -12.59 12.13 15.63
N VAL A 195 -11.47 11.97 14.92
CA VAL A 195 -11.17 10.76 14.15
C VAL A 195 -10.43 9.80 15.07
N VAL A 196 -10.97 8.60 15.21
CA VAL A 196 -10.39 7.51 15.98
C VAL A 196 -10.06 6.39 15.00
N ASP A 197 -8.78 6.21 14.73
CA ASP A 197 -8.28 5.13 13.88
C ASP A 197 -7.63 4.05 14.76
N ILE A 198 -8.22 2.86 14.77
CA ILE A 198 -7.72 1.70 15.51
C ILE A 198 -7.33 0.64 14.50
N GLY A 199 -6.06 0.66 14.13
CA GLY A 199 -5.47 -0.27 13.18
C GLY A 199 -4.95 -1.56 13.83
N GLY A 200 -4.32 -2.42 13.01
CA GLY A 200 -3.70 -3.66 13.49
C GLY A 200 -2.35 -3.48 14.20
N GLY A 201 -1.78 -2.28 14.22
CA GLY A 201 -0.47 -2.00 14.81
C GLY A 201 -0.41 -0.67 15.55
N THR A 202 -1.30 0.28 15.22
CA THR A 202 -1.34 1.62 15.81
C THR A 202 -2.77 2.02 16.14
N SER A 203 -2.90 3.01 17.02
CA SER A 203 -4.17 3.69 17.30
C SER A 203 -3.92 5.19 17.28
N ASP A 204 -4.57 5.88 16.36
CA ASP A 204 -4.41 7.32 16.15
C ASP A 204 -5.68 8.07 16.54
N PHE A 205 -5.51 9.16 17.26
CA PHE A 205 -6.59 10.05 17.68
C PHE A 205 -6.30 11.46 17.14
N THR A 206 -7.14 11.93 16.25
CA THR A 206 -6.94 13.24 15.61
C THR A 206 -8.21 14.09 15.69
N VAL A 207 -8.05 15.33 16.11
CA VAL A 207 -9.14 16.31 16.10
C VAL A 207 -9.00 17.17 14.85
N VAL A 208 -10.06 17.24 14.05
CA VAL A 208 -10.15 18.03 12.81
C VAL A 208 -11.33 19.01 12.94
N ARG A 209 -11.14 20.24 12.44
CA ARG A 209 -12.17 21.26 12.34
C ARG A 209 -12.29 21.73 10.91
#